data_af0675a6bc5b00a396e1c6fa26d96d96
#
_entry.id   af0675a6bc5b00a396e1c6fa26d96d96
#
_cell.length_a   1.000
_cell.length_b   1.000
_cell.length_c   1.000
_cell.angle_alpha   90.00
_cell.angle_beta   90.00
_cell.angle_gamma   90.00
#
_symmetry.space_group_name_H-M   'P 1'
#
loop_
_entity.id
_entity.type
_entity.pdbx_description
1 polymer ?
#
loop_
_entity_poly.entity_id
_entity_poly.type
_entity_poly.pdbx_seq_one_letter_code
_entity_poly.pdbx_strand_id
1 'polypeptide(L)'
;MKIGIDGRAVKWYRGTGIGTYTHQLISSLNNVDKDNDYLIFLPDGSSLKNLNDNFRVEPVKANLQENFWDEVSVPNILDDHSMELYHVPQNGVGLSENINCLKAITLHDIIPLRMPETVSDRYLKIFNDE
;
A
#
# COMPACT_ATOMS: atom_id res chain seq x y z
N MET A 1 17.07 -2.56 7.91
CA MET A 1 15.63 -2.64 8.26
C MET A 1 14.85 -3.25 7.11
N LYS A 2 13.90 -4.09 7.42
CA LYS A 2 12.97 -4.67 6.44
C LYS A 2 11.68 -3.86 6.40
N ILE A 3 11.39 -3.26 5.26
CA ILE A 3 10.28 -2.33 5.07
C ILE A 3 9.32 -2.88 4.02
N GLY A 4 8.08 -3.10 4.41
CA GLY A 4 7.00 -3.40 3.48
C GLY A 4 6.31 -2.13 3.02
N ILE A 5 6.01 -2.03 1.74
CA ILE A 5 5.21 -0.93 1.18
C ILE A 5 4.00 -1.52 0.46
N ASP A 6 2.82 -1.04 0.81
CA ASP A 6 1.62 -1.36 0.06
C ASP A 6 1.63 -0.62 -1.29
N GLY A 7 1.89 -1.36 -2.35
CA GLY A 7 1.96 -0.83 -3.71
C GLY A 7 0.65 -0.97 -4.50
N ARG A 8 -0.44 -1.41 -3.88
CA ARG A 8 -1.70 -1.66 -4.58
C ARG A 8 -2.24 -0.42 -5.30
N ALA A 9 -2.01 0.76 -4.76
CA ALA A 9 -2.44 2.01 -5.37
C ALA A 9 -1.80 2.29 -6.73
N VAL A 10 -0.62 1.77 -7.00
CA VAL A 10 0.05 1.90 -8.32
C VAL A 10 -0.84 1.36 -9.44
N LYS A 11 -1.56 0.28 -9.18
CA LYS A 11 -2.46 -0.32 -10.16
C LYS A 11 -3.89 0.21 -10.04
N TRP A 12 -4.45 0.19 -8.82
CA TRP A 12 -5.87 0.45 -8.60
C TRP A 12 -6.22 1.92 -8.65
N TYR A 13 -5.27 2.78 -8.35
CA TYR A 13 -5.43 4.24 -8.47
C TYR A 13 -4.58 4.82 -9.59
N ARG A 14 -4.30 4.01 -10.62
CA ARG A 14 -3.54 4.46 -11.78
C ARG A 14 -4.21 5.68 -12.43
N GLY A 15 -3.41 6.72 -12.69
CA GLY A 15 -3.90 7.97 -13.24
C GLY A 15 -4.45 8.96 -12.21
N THR A 16 -4.46 8.59 -10.93
CA THR A 16 -4.80 9.50 -9.84
C THR A 16 -3.56 10.03 -9.14
N GLY A 17 -3.73 11.06 -8.31
CA GLY A 17 -2.65 11.61 -7.49
C GLY A 17 -2.08 10.57 -6.52
N ILE A 18 -2.93 9.75 -5.90
CA ILE A 18 -2.50 8.69 -4.96
C ILE A 18 -1.66 7.63 -5.68
N GLY A 19 -2.09 7.17 -6.84
CA GLY A 19 -1.35 6.20 -7.64
C GLY A 19 -0.01 6.74 -8.12
N THR A 20 0.01 7.96 -8.59
CA THR A 20 1.24 8.66 -9.00
C THR A 20 2.19 8.86 -7.83
N TYR A 21 1.70 9.30 -6.69
CA TYR A 21 2.50 9.45 -5.48
C TYR A 21 3.15 8.13 -5.07
N THR A 22 2.38 7.05 -5.01
CA THR A 22 2.89 5.74 -4.61
C THR A 22 3.98 5.24 -5.56
N HIS A 23 3.77 5.37 -6.86
CA HIS A 23 4.76 5.01 -7.87
C HIS A 23 6.04 5.84 -7.72
N GLN A 24 5.92 7.16 -7.55
CA GLN A 24 7.08 8.04 -7.38
C GLN A 24 7.81 7.79 -6.07
N LEU A 25 7.08 7.50 -4.99
CA LEU A 25 7.69 7.14 -3.71
C LEU A 25 8.58 5.91 -3.85
N ILE A 26 8.07 4.83 -4.45
CA ILE A 26 8.83 3.60 -4.65
C ILE A 26 10.04 3.85 -5.54
N SER A 27 9.86 4.57 -6.65
CA SER A 27 10.95 4.90 -7.57
C SER A 27 12.04 5.74 -6.91
N SER A 28 11.65 6.72 -6.11
CA SER A 28 12.61 7.59 -5.41
C SER A 28 13.38 6.83 -4.33
N LEU A 29 12.70 5.99 -3.56
CA LEU A 29 13.36 5.13 -2.56
C LEU A 29 14.35 4.16 -3.23
N ASN A 30 13.96 3.59 -4.36
CA ASN A 30 14.84 2.72 -5.15
C ASN A 30 16.12 3.44 -5.59
N ASN A 31 16.03 4.73 -5.89
CA ASN A 31 17.18 5.53 -6.32
C ASN A 31 18.10 5.94 -5.16
N VAL A 32 17.54 6.21 -3.98
CA VAL A 32 18.31 6.84 -2.88
C VAL A 32 18.67 5.89 -1.75
N ASP A 33 17.89 4.84 -1.50
CA ASP A 33 18.11 3.93 -0.37
C ASP A 33 18.70 2.60 -0.85
N LYS A 34 19.95 2.37 -0.47
CA LYS A 34 20.68 1.11 -0.75
C LYS A 34 20.89 0.25 0.50
N ASP A 35 20.48 0.76 1.67
CA ASP A 35 20.82 0.16 2.96
C ASP A 35 19.68 -0.68 3.54
N ASN A 36 18.44 -0.36 3.23
CA ASN A 36 17.27 -1.07 3.72
C ASN A 36 16.72 -2.06 2.67
N ASP A 37 16.13 -3.14 3.15
CA ASP A 37 15.45 -4.11 2.29
C ASP A 37 13.97 -3.77 2.18
N TYR A 38 13.48 -3.69 0.95
CA TYR A 38 12.10 -3.33 0.65
C TYR A 38 11.34 -4.50 0.05
N LEU A 39 10.11 -4.69 0.51
CA LEU A 39 9.16 -5.62 -0.05
C LEU A 39 7.92 -4.84 -0.50
N ILE A 40 7.68 -4.81 -1.80
CA ILE A 40 6.59 -4.05 -2.40
C ILE A 40 5.43 -5.01 -2.68
N PHE A 41 4.31 -4.80 -2.01
CA PHE A 41 3.11 -5.61 -2.21
C PHE A 41 2.31 -5.05 -3.38
N LEU A 42 2.28 -5.78 -4.48
CA LEU A 42 1.54 -5.41 -5.68
C LEU A 42 0.40 -6.39 -5.96
N PRO A 43 -0.69 -5.94 -6.58
CA PRO A 43 -1.71 -6.87 -7.08
C PRO A 43 -1.10 -7.89 -8.04
N ASP A 44 -1.59 -9.12 -7.96
CA ASP A 44 -1.12 -10.21 -8.80
C ASP A 44 -1.17 -9.84 -10.30
N GLY A 45 -0.12 -10.20 -11.03
CA GLY A 45 0.05 -9.82 -12.43
C GLY A 45 0.59 -8.40 -12.67
N SER A 46 0.89 -7.64 -11.60
CA SER A 46 1.52 -6.32 -11.71
C SER A 46 3.04 -6.43 -11.59
N SER A 47 3.77 -5.49 -12.17
CA SER A 47 5.22 -5.46 -12.08
C SER A 47 5.74 -4.02 -11.99
N LEU A 48 6.93 -3.87 -11.42
CA LEU A 48 7.71 -2.64 -11.42
C LEU A 48 9.03 -2.90 -12.12
N LYS A 49 9.52 -1.90 -12.87
CA LYS A 49 10.75 -2.00 -13.65
C LYS A 49 11.90 -1.32 -12.93
N ASN A 50 13.13 -1.79 -13.25
CA ASN A 50 14.38 -1.15 -12.82
C ASN A 50 14.58 -1.11 -11.30
N LEU A 51 14.07 -2.10 -10.58
CA LEU A 51 14.28 -2.23 -9.14
C LEU A 51 15.68 -2.77 -8.85
N ASN A 52 16.34 -2.19 -7.85
CA ASN A 52 17.62 -2.68 -7.34
C ASN A 52 17.46 -3.98 -6.53
N ASP A 53 18.59 -4.62 -6.21
CA ASP A 53 18.60 -5.92 -5.53
C ASP A 53 17.97 -5.90 -4.13
N ASN A 54 17.95 -4.74 -3.47
CA ASN A 54 17.31 -4.57 -2.16
C ASN A 54 15.79 -4.32 -2.23
N PHE A 55 15.21 -4.33 -3.43
CA PHE A 55 13.76 -4.21 -3.65
C PHE A 55 13.22 -5.49 -4.25
N ARG A 56 12.18 -6.04 -3.65
CA ARG A 56 11.45 -7.21 -4.17
C ARG A 56 9.97 -6.91 -4.27
N VAL A 57 9.31 -7.54 -5.24
CA VAL A 57 7.87 -7.45 -5.42
C VAL A 57 7.25 -8.75 -4.90
N GLU A 58 6.26 -8.61 -4.03
CA GLU A 58 5.45 -9.71 -3.53
C GLU A 58 4.04 -9.58 -4.11
N PRO A 59 3.58 -10.53 -4.93
CA PRO A 59 2.23 -10.48 -5.47
C PRO A 59 1.19 -10.75 -4.37
N VAL A 60 0.17 -9.90 -4.34
CA VAL A 60 -0.97 -10.03 -3.44
C VAL A 60 -2.18 -10.46 -4.24
N LYS A 61 -2.80 -11.57 -3.86
CA LYS A 61 -4.05 -12.02 -4.47
C LYS A 61 -5.18 -11.12 -4.01
N ALA A 62 -5.73 -10.34 -4.95
CA ALA A 62 -6.93 -9.58 -4.69
C ALA A 62 -8.15 -10.49 -4.85
N ASN A 63 -9.03 -10.51 -3.86
CA ASN A 63 -10.35 -11.08 -4.04
C ASN A 63 -11.18 -10.09 -4.87
N LEU A 64 -11.33 -10.39 -6.16
CA LEU A 64 -11.94 -9.50 -7.13
C LEU A 64 -13.43 -9.23 -6.89
N GLN A 65 -14.08 -9.96 -5.99
CA GLN A 65 -15.54 -9.93 -5.91
C GLN A 65 -16.12 -9.01 -4.83
N GLU A 66 -15.44 -8.77 -3.72
CA GLU A 66 -16.08 -8.07 -2.61
C GLU A 66 -15.24 -7.00 -1.92
N ASN A 67 -13.93 -7.16 -1.84
CA ASN A 67 -13.09 -6.21 -1.13
C ASN A 67 -11.93 -5.73 -1.99
N PHE A 68 -12.02 -4.50 -2.38
CA PHE A 68 -10.98 -3.78 -3.09
C PHE A 68 -9.64 -3.82 -2.34
N TRP A 69 -9.70 -3.93 -1.01
CA TRP A 69 -8.58 -4.02 -0.11
C TRP A 69 -8.73 -5.28 0.74
N ASP A 70 -8.08 -6.36 0.34
CA ASP A 70 -8.10 -7.60 1.10
C ASP A 70 -7.14 -7.49 2.29
N GLU A 71 -7.71 -7.27 3.46
CA GLU A 71 -6.95 -7.15 4.71
C GLU A 71 -6.32 -8.47 5.16
N VAL A 72 -6.80 -9.60 4.67
CA VAL A 72 -6.45 -10.90 5.21
C VAL A 72 -5.13 -11.42 4.67
N SER A 73 -4.86 -11.22 3.40
CA SER A 73 -3.66 -11.80 2.78
C SER A 73 -2.38 -11.02 3.07
N VAL A 74 -2.46 -9.69 3.18
CA VAL A 74 -1.29 -8.85 3.45
C VAL A 74 -0.74 -9.03 4.86
N PRO A 75 -1.55 -9.05 5.94
CA PRO A 75 -1.04 -9.33 7.28
C PRO A 75 -0.31 -10.66 7.38
N ASN A 76 -0.83 -11.73 6.79
CA ASN A 76 -0.18 -13.04 6.81
C ASN A 76 1.18 -13.02 6.10
N ILE A 77 1.26 -12.33 4.97
CA ILE A 77 2.51 -12.18 4.24
C ILE A 77 3.52 -11.36 5.05
N LEU A 78 3.08 -10.31 5.73
CA LEU A 78 3.95 -9.50 6.59
C LEU A 78 4.56 -10.31 7.72
N ASP A 79 3.77 -11.15 8.38
CA ASP A 79 4.26 -12.03 9.45
C ASP A 79 5.27 -13.05 8.90
N ASP A 80 4.99 -13.66 7.75
CA ASP A 80 5.86 -14.64 7.11
C ASP A 80 7.22 -14.05 6.69
N HIS A 81 7.26 -12.76 6.35
CA HIS A 81 8.48 -12.08 5.90
C HIS A 81 9.20 -11.27 6.98
N SER A 82 8.72 -11.29 8.21
CA SER A 82 9.33 -10.61 9.37
C SER A 82 9.58 -9.12 9.12
N MET A 83 8.56 -8.41 8.60
CA MET A 83 8.64 -6.98 8.37
C MET A 83 8.80 -6.19 9.68
N GLU A 84 9.66 -5.18 9.67
CA GLU A 84 9.87 -4.27 10.80
C GLU A 84 8.99 -3.02 10.70
N LEU A 85 8.75 -2.56 9.48
CA LEU A 85 7.90 -1.40 9.20
C LEU A 85 7.01 -1.71 7.98
N TYR A 86 5.74 -1.34 8.07
CA TYR A 86 4.79 -1.43 6.96
C TYR A 86 4.21 -0.05 6.66
N HIS A 87 4.42 0.42 5.44
CA HIS A 87 3.96 1.73 4.98
C HIS A 87 2.81 1.59 3.99
N VAL A 88 1.69 2.24 4.32
CA VAL A 88 0.48 2.30 3.47
C VAL A 88 0.33 3.75 2.96
N PRO A 89 0.68 4.01 1.68
CA PRO A 89 0.72 5.36 1.15
C PRO A 89 -0.63 5.93 0.66
N GLN A 90 -1.73 5.23 0.88
CA GLN A 90 -3.07 5.63 0.43
C GLN A 90 -4.03 5.91 1.58
N ASN A 91 -3.79 6.96 2.36
CA ASN A 91 -4.64 7.39 3.49
C ASN A 91 -4.90 6.29 4.55
N GLY A 92 -4.03 5.29 4.64
CA GLY A 92 -4.22 4.16 5.56
C GLY A 92 -5.21 3.11 5.09
N VAL A 93 -5.85 3.29 3.94
CA VAL A 93 -6.81 2.31 3.40
C VAL A 93 -6.08 0.99 3.11
N GLY A 94 -6.57 -0.10 3.69
CA GLY A 94 -5.95 -1.43 3.59
C GLY A 94 -4.97 -1.76 4.71
N LEU A 95 -4.80 -0.86 5.70
CA LEU A 95 -3.98 -1.12 6.88
C LEU A 95 -4.80 -1.92 7.89
N SER A 96 -4.31 -3.11 8.24
CA SER A 96 -4.95 -3.92 9.29
C SER A 96 -4.38 -3.59 10.67
N GLU A 97 -5.25 -3.64 11.68
CA GLU A 97 -4.83 -3.48 13.08
C GLU A 97 -4.01 -4.67 13.59
N ASN A 98 -4.16 -5.83 12.99
CA ASN A 98 -3.57 -7.10 13.42
C ASN A 98 -2.13 -7.33 12.91
N ILE A 99 -1.42 -6.27 12.54
CA ILE A 99 -0.05 -6.36 12.05
C ILE A 99 0.93 -6.13 13.20
N ASN A 100 1.90 -7.05 13.37
CA ASN A 100 2.89 -7.03 14.44
C ASN A 100 4.17 -6.25 14.10
N CYS A 101 4.07 -5.18 13.34
CA CYS A 101 5.21 -4.33 13.02
C CYS A 101 4.84 -2.85 13.17
N LEU A 102 5.84 -1.98 13.06
CA LEU A 102 5.60 -0.54 13.01
C LEU A 102 4.76 -0.22 11.76
N LYS A 103 3.86 0.72 11.91
CA LYS A 103 2.94 1.13 10.85
C LYS A 103 3.18 2.59 10.49
N ALA A 104 3.20 2.88 9.20
CA ALA A 104 3.26 4.23 8.68
C ALA A 104 2.18 4.42 7.62
N ILE A 105 1.56 5.57 7.61
CA ILE A 105 0.62 5.93 6.56
C ILE A 105 1.02 7.27 5.95
N THR A 106 0.68 7.46 4.68
CA THR A 106 0.69 8.78 4.07
C THR A 106 -0.75 9.27 3.98
N LEU A 107 -1.03 10.35 4.69
CA LEU A 107 -2.34 10.99 4.64
C LEU A 107 -2.31 12.08 3.58
N HIS A 108 -3.03 11.88 2.49
CA HIS A 108 -3.10 12.84 1.38
C HIS A 108 -4.11 13.96 1.66
N ASP A 109 -5.26 13.58 2.25
CA ASP A 109 -6.33 14.51 2.57
C ASP A 109 -7.29 13.91 3.59
N ILE A 110 -8.17 14.76 4.12
CA ILE A 110 -9.26 14.38 5.02
C ILE A 110 -10.63 14.72 4.42
N ILE A 111 -10.71 14.81 3.09
CA ILE A 111 -11.96 15.12 2.38
C ILE A 111 -13.10 14.19 2.80
N PRO A 112 -12.92 12.86 2.95
CA PRO A 112 -14.00 11.99 3.40
C PRO A 112 -14.60 12.35 4.76
N LEU A 113 -13.81 12.97 5.65
CA LEU A 113 -14.30 13.43 6.96
C LEU A 113 -14.96 14.81 6.90
N ARG A 114 -14.45 15.71 6.05
CA ARG A 114 -14.87 17.10 5.97
C ARG A 114 -15.93 17.35 4.92
N MET A 115 -15.84 16.66 3.80
CA MET A 115 -16.71 16.81 2.65
C MET A 115 -17.10 15.42 2.10
N PRO A 116 -17.83 14.61 2.89
CA PRO A 116 -18.16 13.22 2.50
C PRO A 116 -18.99 13.15 1.22
N GLU A 117 -19.70 14.21 0.88
CA GLU A 117 -20.52 14.30 -0.34
C GLU A 117 -19.70 14.34 -1.63
N THR A 118 -18.41 14.63 -1.55
CA THR A 118 -17.51 14.71 -2.72
C THR A 118 -16.84 13.39 -3.07
N VAL A 119 -17.01 12.37 -2.26
CA VAL A 119 -16.42 11.03 -2.47
C VAL A 119 -17.51 9.99 -2.65
N SER A 120 -17.17 8.84 -3.26
CA SER A 120 -18.13 7.77 -3.42
C SER A 120 -18.48 7.13 -2.07
N ASP A 121 -19.72 6.63 -1.94
CA ASP A 121 -20.18 5.95 -0.72
C ASP A 121 -19.29 4.76 -0.36
N ARG A 122 -18.79 4.04 -1.36
CA ARG A 122 -17.89 2.92 -1.18
C ARG A 122 -16.55 3.36 -0.56
N TYR A 123 -15.96 4.44 -1.08
CA TYR A 123 -14.71 4.98 -0.55
C TYR A 123 -14.89 5.52 0.87
N LEU A 124 -15.99 6.23 1.11
CA LEU A 124 -16.32 6.78 2.43
C LEU A 124 -16.46 5.65 3.47
N LYS A 125 -17.12 4.56 3.11
CA LYS A 125 -17.25 3.39 3.98
C LYS A 125 -15.90 2.77 4.30
N ILE A 126 -15.05 2.55 3.30
CA ILE A 126 -13.70 2.01 3.49
C ILE A 126 -12.89 2.94 4.40
N PHE A 127 -12.94 4.25 4.16
CA PHE A 127 -12.19 5.24 4.93
C PHE A 127 -12.62 5.28 6.40
N ASN A 128 -13.91 5.20 6.68
CA ASN A 128 -14.44 5.23 8.05
C ASN A 128 -14.22 3.93 8.83
N ASP A 129 -14.12 2.80 8.13
CA ASP A 129 -13.91 1.48 8.74
C ASP A 129 -12.42 1.20 9.05
N GLU A 130 -11.50 1.97 8.49
CA GLU A 130 -10.05 1.89 8.66
C GLU A 130 -9.55 3.02 9.59
#